data_efd657e9e595bd4f11f4d946df2754fd
#
_entry.id   efd657e9e595bd4f11f4d946df2754fd
#
_cell.length_a   1.000
_cell.length_b   1.000
_cell.length_c   1.000
_cell.angle_alpha   90.00
_cell.angle_beta   90.00
_cell.angle_gamma   90.00
#
_symmetry.space_group_name_H-M   'P 1'
#
loop_
_entity.id
_entity.type
_entity.pdbx_description
1 polymer ?
#
loop_
_entity_poly.entity_id
_entity_poly.type
_entity_poly.pdbx_seq_one_letter_code
_entity_poly.pdbx_strand_id
1 'polypeptide(L)'
;DVAKALGNPSKAKTIVFSMKVFDLAHLILKDEYLNFPEDIPIPVDYHVRNVAISSGIVDKYAGDDDVRRAWMSVLSEVNSRISRRVNLLRIDSVVWQVGKVMYKNNFAIRSLIFICLL
;
A
#
# COMPACT_ATOMS: atom_id res chain seq x y z
N ASP A 1 -17.29 15.20 2.68
CA ASP A 1 -16.80 13.84 2.85
C ASP A 1 -17.00 13.06 1.56
N VAL A 2 -15.90 12.57 0.96
CA VAL A 2 -15.89 11.85 -0.33
C VAL A 2 -16.71 10.56 -0.25
N ALA A 3 -16.62 9.82 0.86
CA ALA A 3 -17.37 8.59 1.07
C ALA A 3 -18.89 8.84 1.04
N LYS A 4 -19.34 9.89 1.70
CA LYS A 4 -20.74 10.30 1.72
C LYS A 4 -21.21 10.73 0.33
N ALA A 5 -20.41 11.51 -0.38
CA ALA A 5 -20.73 11.97 -1.73
C ALA A 5 -20.86 10.83 -2.75
N LEU A 6 -20.03 9.79 -2.60
CA LEU A 6 -20.04 8.62 -3.48
C LEU A 6 -20.96 7.48 -2.99
N GLY A 7 -21.60 7.62 -1.83
CA GLY A 7 -22.49 6.61 -1.26
C GLY A 7 -21.79 5.29 -0.89
N ASN A 8 -20.47 5.33 -0.64
CA ASN A 8 -19.66 4.16 -0.33
C ASN A 8 -19.14 4.18 1.12
N PRO A 9 -18.86 3.01 1.74
CA PRO A 9 -18.17 2.96 3.02
C PRO A 9 -16.82 3.68 2.97
N SER A 10 -16.46 4.39 4.03
CA SER A 10 -15.21 5.19 4.08
C SER A 10 -13.93 4.40 3.81
N LYS A 11 -13.93 3.09 4.09
CA LYS A 11 -12.81 2.17 3.83
C LYS A 11 -12.91 1.44 2.49
N ALA A 12 -13.90 1.76 1.67
CA ALA A 12 -14.03 1.15 0.34
C ALA A 12 -12.82 1.47 -0.52
N LYS A 13 -12.38 0.50 -1.31
CA LYS A 13 -11.23 0.62 -2.21
C LYS A 13 -11.30 1.88 -3.10
N THR A 14 -12.49 2.20 -3.61
CA THR A 14 -12.72 3.37 -4.45
C THR A 14 -12.46 4.68 -3.71
N ILE A 15 -12.84 4.76 -2.43
CA ILE A 15 -12.62 5.94 -1.59
C ILE A 15 -11.14 6.11 -1.31
N VAL A 16 -10.46 5.05 -0.88
CA VAL A 16 -9.02 5.07 -0.60
C VAL A 16 -8.22 5.43 -1.86
N PHE A 17 -8.60 4.89 -3.01
CA PHE A 17 -7.99 5.22 -4.29
C PHE A 17 -8.20 6.69 -4.68
N SER A 18 -9.40 7.24 -4.48
CA SER A 18 -9.67 8.66 -4.72
C SER A 18 -8.80 9.57 -3.86
N MET A 19 -8.60 9.22 -2.60
CA MET A 19 -7.69 9.95 -1.69
C MET A 19 -6.25 9.91 -2.18
N LYS A 20 -5.78 8.76 -2.66
CA LYS A 20 -4.44 8.60 -3.24
C LYS A 20 -4.24 9.48 -4.47
N VAL A 21 -5.22 9.50 -5.38
CA VAL A 21 -5.17 10.35 -6.59
C VAL A 21 -5.15 11.84 -6.19
N PHE A 22 -5.93 12.22 -5.20
CA PHE A 22 -5.96 13.60 -4.71
C PHE A 22 -4.62 14.01 -4.06
N ASP A 23 -4.01 13.14 -3.24
CA ASP A 23 -2.68 13.37 -2.67
C ASP A 23 -1.61 13.56 -3.75
N LEU A 24 -1.65 12.73 -4.78
CA LEU A 24 -0.72 12.81 -5.90
C LEU A 24 -0.90 14.10 -6.71
N ALA A 25 -2.14 14.50 -6.98
CA ALA A 25 -2.45 15.76 -7.65
C ALA A 25 -1.98 16.96 -6.83
N HIS A 26 -2.19 16.94 -5.52
CA HIS A 26 -1.73 17.99 -4.62
C HIS A 26 -0.19 18.07 -4.61
N LEU A 27 0.51 16.94 -4.55
CA LEU A 27 1.96 16.89 -4.64
C LEU A 27 2.48 17.52 -5.93
N ILE A 28 1.86 17.22 -7.08
CA ILE A 28 2.27 17.77 -8.38
C ILE A 28 2.06 19.28 -8.45
N LEU A 29 0.95 19.77 -7.87
CA LEU A 29 0.58 21.19 -7.98
C LEU A 29 1.24 22.09 -6.93
N LYS A 30 1.53 21.55 -5.75
CA LYS A 30 1.99 22.30 -4.58
C LYS A 30 3.36 21.89 -4.06
N ASP A 31 3.94 20.83 -4.62
CA ASP A 31 5.18 20.21 -4.12
C ASP A 31 5.10 19.79 -2.64
N GLU A 32 3.89 19.48 -2.19
CA GLU A 32 3.59 19.10 -0.82
C GLU A 32 2.69 17.87 -0.79
N TYR A 33 2.92 16.99 0.19
CA TYR A 33 2.01 15.89 0.48
C TYR A 33 0.89 16.33 1.42
N LEU A 34 -0.31 15.80 1.18
CA LEU A 34 -1.40 15.94 2.13
C LEU A 34 -1.12 15.13 3.41
N ASN A 35 -1.54 15.67 4.53
CA ASN A 35 -1.43 14.99 5.82
C ASN A 35 -2.69 14.17 6.06
N PHE A 36 -2.68 12.91 5.62
CA PHE A 36 -3.77 11.97 5.87
C PHE A 36 -3.62 11.25 7.21
N PRO A 37 -4.73 10.82 7.82
CA PRO A 37 -4.72 9.95 9.00
C PRO A 37 -3.92 8.65 8.73
N GLU A 38 -3.21 8.17 9.76
CA GLU A 38 -2.39 6.95 9.65
C GLU A 38 -3.23 5.67 9.54
N ASP A 39 -4.49 5.72 9.95
CA ASP A 39 -5.42 4.59 9.96
C ASP A 39 -6.11 4.33 8.61
N ILE A 40 -5.76 5.08 7.56
CA ILE A 40 -6.27 4.80 6.21
C ILE A 40 -5.71 3.45 5.74
N PRO A 41 -6.57 2.46 5.46
CA PRO A 41 -6.12 1.14 5.06
C PRO A 41 -5.53 1.16 3.65
N ILE A 42 -4.58 0.24 3.39
CA ILE A 42 -4.13 -0.01 2.02
C ILE A 42 -5.29 -0.58 1.18
N PRO A 43 -5.48 -0.12 -0.07
CA PRO A 43 -6.48 -0.70 -0.95
C PRO A 43 -5.99 -2.09 -1.41
N VAL A 44 -6.63 -3.16 -0.92
CA VAL A 44 -6.23 -4.52 -1.26
C VAL A 44 -6.66 -4.84 -2.70
N ASP A 45 -5.70 -4.84 -3.59
CA ASP A 45 -5.84 -5.30 -4.97
C ASP A 45 -4.96 -6.54 -5.22
N TYR A 46 -4.92 -6.97 -6.48
CA TYR A 46 -4.12 -8.11 -6.91
C TYR A 46 -2.62 -7.93 -6.58
N HIS A 47 -2.05 -6.76 -6.84
CA HIS A 47 -0.63 -6.49 -6.60
C HIS A 47 -0.30 -6.44 -5.11
N VAL A 48 -1.10 -5.72 -4.33
CA VAL A 48 -0.94 -5.61 -2.87
C VAL A 48 -1.01 -6.98 -2.20
N ARG A 49 -1.96 -7.83 -2.62
CA ARG A 49 -2.11 -9.19 -2.13
C ARG A 49 -0.92 -10.07 -2.52
N ASN A 50 -0.51 -10.05 -3.79
CA ASN A 50 0.60 -10.90 -4.26
C ASN A 50 1.93 -10.51 -3.63
N VAL A 51 2.19 -9.22 -3.45
CA VAL A 51 3.38 -8.76 -2.72
C VAL A 51 3.36 -9.24 -1.28
N ALA A 52 2.21 -9.15 -0.59
CA ALA A 52 2.06 -9.62 0.78
C ALA A 52 2.32 -11.14 0.91
N ILE A 53 1.78 -11.94 0.00
CA ILE A 53 1.99 -13.40 -0.01
C ILE A 53 3.44 -13.73 -0.36
N SER A 54 3.98 -13.12 -1.39
CA SER A 54 5.35 -13.42 -1.87
C SER A 54 6.42 -13.00 -0.89
N SER A 55 6.20 -11.92 -0.13
CA SER A 55 7.11 -11.49 0.94
C SER A 55 6.96 -12.32 2.22
N GLY A 56 5.90 -13.12 2.33
CA GLY A 56 5.65 -13.97 3.48
C GLY A 56 5.04 -13.24 4.69
N ILE A 57 4.55 -12.01 4.52
CA ILE A 57 3.86 -11.28 5.60
C ILE A 57 2.44 -11.80 5.83
N VAL A 58 1.86 -12.49 4.86
CA VAL A 58 0.60 -13.23 5.00
C VAL A 58 0.69 -14.58 4.31
N ASP A 59 -0.20 -15.50 4.71
CA ASP A 59 -0.42 -16.77 4.03
C ASP A 59 -1.23 -16.59 2.73
N LYS A 60 -1.09 -17.55 1.80
CA LYS A 60 -1.83 -17.52 0.52
C LYS A 60 -3.35 -17.59 0.67
N TYR A 61 -3.85 -18.07 1.81
CA TYR A 61 -5.27 -18.16 2.12
C TYR A 61 -5.79 -16.95 2.91
N ALA A 62 -4.94 -15.98 3.22
CA ALA A 62 -5.32 -14.79 3.99
C ALA A 62 -6.47 -14.01 3.33
N GLY A 63 -7.43 -13.59 4.13
CA GLY A 63 -8.50 -12.69 3.72
C GLY A 63 -8.00 -11.25 3.51
N ASP A 64 -8.85 -10.38 2.96
CA ASP A 64 -8.50 -8.97 2.75
C ASP A 64 -8.18 -8.25 4.06
N ASP A 65 -8.88 -8.59 5.14
CA ASP A 65 -8.62 -7.99 6.46
C ASP A 65 -7.29 -8.43 7.06
N ASP A 66 -6.87 -9.67 6.80
CA ASP A 66 -5.55 -10.14 7.21
C ASP A 66 -4.45 -9.38 6.46
N VAL A 67 -4.63 -9.18 5.16
CA VAL A 67 -3.72 -8.40 4.32
C VAL A 67 -3.64 -6.95 4.81
N ARG A 68 -4.77 -6.31 5.13
CA ARG A 68 -4.80 -4.94 5.68
C ARG A 68 -4.05 -4.85 7.00
N ARG A 69 -4.30 -5.79 7.94
CA ARG A 69 -3.60 -5.83 9.24
C ARG A 69 -2.11 -6.03 9.08
N ALA A 70 -1.69 -6.91 8.19
CA ALA A 70 -0.27 -7.14 7.92
C ALA A 70 0.42 -5.88 7.39
N TRP A 71 -0.18 -5.17 6.43
CA TRP A 71 0.37 -3.91 5.94
C TRP A 71 0.38 -2.80 6.99
N MET A 72 -0.59 -2.76 7.92
CA MET A 72 -0.55 -1.85 9.06
C MET A 72 0.64 -2.14 9.98
N SER A 73 0.95 -3.40 10.22
CA SER A 73 2.13 -3.81 10.99
C SER A 73 3.43 -3.41 10.29
N VAL A 74 3.49 -3.57 8.96
CA VAL A 74 4.63 -3.11 8.15
C VAL A 74 4.77 -1.58 8.24
N LEU A 75 3.67 -0.83 8.15
CA LEU A 75 3.70 0.63 8.32
C LEU A 75 4.28 1.05 9.67
N SER A 76 3.84 0.40 10.74
CA SER A 76 4.35 0.66 12.10
C SER A 76 5.85 0.43 12.19
N GLU A 77 6.33 -0.68 11.65
CA GLU A 77 7.75 -1.03 11.62
C GLU A 77 8.56 -0.04 10.77
N VAL A 78 8.08 0.33 9.59
CA VAL A 78 8.73 1.32 8.74
C VAL A 78 8.84 2.65 9.47
N ASN A 79 7.73 3.15 10.03
CA ASN A 79 7.70 4.43 10.74
C ASN A 79 8.54 4.46 12.03
N SER A 80 8.84 3.29 12.60
CA SER A 80 9.78 3.19 13.74
C SER A 80 11.24 3.39 13.34
N ARG A 81 11.56 3.20 12.06
CA ARG A 81 12.94 3.21 11.54
C ARG A 81 13.29 4.46 10.72
N ILE A 82 12.30 5.24 10.31
CA ILE A 82 12.50 6.43 9.49
C ILE A 82 12.14 7.70 10.25
N SER A 83 12.85 8.79 9.95
CA SER A 83 12.60 10.09 10.61
C SER A 83 11.33 10.79 10.10
N ARG A 84 10.99 10.60 8.82
CA ARG A 84 9.80 11.18 8.20
C ARG A 84 8.71 10.13 8.06
N ARG A 85 7.64 10.27 8.83
CA ARG A 85 6.51 9.33 8.78
C ARG A 85 5.86 9.25 7.41
N VAL A 86 5.49 8.05 7.03
CA VAL A 86 4.72 7.74 5.82
C VAL A 86 3.38 7.12 6.18
N ASN A 87 2.46 7.07 5.24
CA ASN A 87 1.15 6.41 5.37
C ASN A 87 1.03 5.25 4.36
N LEU A 88 -0.01 4.44 4.49
CA LEU A 88 -0.23 3.29 3.61
C LEU A 88 -0.52 3.68 2.15
N LEU A 89 -1.01 4.88 1.86
CA LEU A 89 -1.22 5.35 0.49
C LEU A 89 0.12 5.48 -0.27
N ARG A 90 1.19 5.87 0.42
CA ARG A 90 2.55 5.96 -0.15
C ARG A 90 3.19 4.59 -0.28
N ILE A 91 3.05 3.76 0.74
CA ILE A 91 3.51 2.36 0.69
C ILE A 91 2.82 1.64 -0.47
N ASP A 92 1.52 1.81 -0.65
CA ASP A 92 0.76 1.25 -1.76
C ASP A 92 1.35 1.60 -3.13
N SER A 93 1.83 2.82 -3.31
CA SER A 93 2.45 3.24 -4.57
C SER A 93 3.72 2.43 -4.88
N VAL A 94 4.54 2.17 -3.88
CA VAL A 94 5.74 1.33 -4.01
C VAL A 94 5.37 -0.13 -4.21
N VAL A 95 4.47 -0.65 -3.39
CA VAL A 95 3.97 -2.03 -3.47
C VAL A 95 3.38 -2.35 -4.82
N TRP A 96 2.61 -1.42 -5.39
CA TRP A 96 2.02 -1.58 -6.71
C TRP A 96 3.07 -1.67 -7.82
N GLN A 97 4.13 -0.84 -7.77
CA GLN A 97 5.23 -0.90 -8.72
C GLN A 97 6.00 -2.23 -8.60
N VAL A 98 6.29 -2.66 -7.39
CA VAL A 98 6.94 -3.96 -7.13
C VAL A 98 6.06 -5.10 -7.66
N GLY A 99 4.78 -5.11 -7.34
CA GLY A 99 3.83 -6.12 -7.80
C GLY A 99 3.71 -6.18 -9.32
N LYS A 100 3.77 -5.02 -10.00
CA LYS A 100 3.76 -4.94 -11.46
C LYS A 100 5.02 -5.56 -12.09
N VAL A 101 6.18 -5.30 -11.51
CA VAL A 101 7.45 -5.90 -11.95
C VAL A 101 7.45 -7.41 -11.72
N MET A 102 6.98 -7.88 -10.57
CA MET A 102 6.83 -9.30 -10.26
C MET A 102 5.94 -10.01 -11.27
N TYR A 103 4.77 -9.43 -11.56
CA TYR A 103 3.83 -9.99 -12.53
C TYR A 103 4.45 -10.12 -13.93
N LYS A 104 5.13 -9.05 -14.39
CA LYS A 104 5.75 -9.01 -15.72
C LYS A 104 6.88 -10.03 -15.88
N ASN A 105 7.63 -10.30 -14.82
CA ASN A 105 8.84 -11.14 -14.87
C ASN A 105 8.66 -12.52 -14.23
N ASN A 106 7.48 -12.84 -13.75
CA ASN A 106 7.17 -14.11 -13.04
C ASN A 106 8.09 -14.37 -11.82
N PHE A 107 8.54 -13.30 -11.15
CA PHE A 107 9.42 -13.37 -9.98
C PHE A 107 8.66 -13.38 -8.66
N ALA A 108 9.13 -14.19 -7.71
CA ALA A 108 8.78 -14.04 -6.30
C ALA A 108 9.72 -13.04 -5.62
N ILE A 109 9.20 -12.19 -4.73
CA ILE A 109 10.00 -11.18 -3.98
C ILE A 109 11.17 -11.83 -3.24
N ARG A 110 11.03 -13.07 -2.76
CA ARG A 110 12.12 -13.82 -2.12
C ARG A 110 13.36 -13.93 -2.99
N SER A 111 13.18 -13.99 -4.32
CA SER A 111 14.28 -14.01 -5.28
C SER A 111 14.94 -12.64 -5.45
N LEU A 112 14.18 -11.55 -5.31
CA LEU A 112 14.71 -10.19 -5.37
C LEU A 112 15.54 -9.83 -4.13
N ILE A 113 15.11 -10.26 -2.94
CA ILE A 113 15.87 -10.07 -1.69
C ILE A 113 17.23 -10.81 -1.77
N PHE A 114 17.24 -12.01 -2.36
CA PHE A 114 18.47 -12.78 -2.52
C PHE A 114 19.48 -12.08 -3.47
N ILE A 115 19.00 -11.41 -4.51
CA ILE A 115 19.83 -10.66 -5.47
C ILE A 115 20.37 -9.37 -4.82
N CYS A 116 19.63 -8.71 -3.95
CA CYS A 116 20.07 -7.49 -3.25
C CYS A 116 21.04 -7.76 -2.09
N LEU A 117 21.14 -9.02 -1.61
CA LEU A 117 22.06 -9.42 -0.54
C LEU A 117 23.35 -10.03 -1.07
N LEU A 118 23.47 -10.26 -2.37
CA LEU A 118 24.69 -10.68 -3.06
C LEU A 118 25.46 -9.49 -3.60
#